data_dd46466917453df6cf24b7ad88fdd55d
#
_entry.id   dd46466917453df6cf24b7ad88fdd55d
#
_cell.length_a   1.000
_cell.length_b   1.000
_cell.length_c   1.000
_cell.angle_alpha   90.00
_cell.angle_beta   90.00
_cell.angle_gamma   90.00
#
_symmetry.space_group_name_H-M   'P 1'
#
loop_
_entity.id
_entity.type
_entity.pdbx_description
1 polymer ?
#
loop_
_entity_poly.entity_id
_entity_poly.type
_entity_poly.pdbx_seq_one_letter_code
_entity_poly.pdbx_strand_id
1 'polypeptide(L)'
;MLNIAIVGTGNIAPSHVEGLLTFPERCKIVALCDIYPEKAQAMKEKYHLDCQVFDDHQKMLAAGVPIDVVHVCTPPYTHAEIAIHSMDAGKNVVVEKPMATCLKECDEMLAAEERNHVTMGCIAQNRFRDSIYKLRETLNSGLAGKLRVAHVNSLWWRGHCYYDLWWRGLWEKEGGGCTLNHAVHHIDMINWMKGELPQKVTSILSNVMHDNAEVEDLSFSTLQYADGSVAQVTASVVHHGEEQGVELQCEKAKIAAPWSCYASVSKDNGFPNRDEALEGKLADFYNSLPHLPYEGHTGEIDNYLTALEQVQRPMITGKDGRRTIELITAIYKSGSLG
;
A
#
# COMPACT_ATOMS: atom_id res chain seq x y z
N MET A 1 15.81 -1.91 21.97
CA MET A 1 16.27 -2.30 20.61
C MET A 1 15.46 -3.50 20.19
N LEU A 2 14.77 -3.43 19.07
CA LEU A 2 13.90 -4.50 18.56
C LEU A 2 14.69 -5.44 17.65
N ASN A 3 14.47 -6.74 17.79
CA ASN A 3 15.07 -7.78 16.96
C ASN A 3 14.13 -8.13 15.80
N ILE A 4 14.61 -7.98 14.58
CA ILE A 4 13.79 -8.10 13.37
C ILE A 4 14.18 -9.38 12.61
N ALA A 5 13.18 -10.14 12.19
CA ALA A 5 13.33 -11.18 11.19
C ALA A 5 12.68 -10.75 9.87
N ILE A 6 13.26 -11.17 8.74
CA ILE A 6 12.68 -10.95 7.40
C ILE A 6 12.45 -12.30 6.77
N VAL A 7 11.20 -12.57 6.36
CA VAL A 7 10.80 -13.77 5.63
C VAL A 7 10.47 -13.39 4.19
N GLY A 8 11.20 -13.98 3.25
CA GLY A 8 11.24 -13.62 1.84
C GLY A 8 12.37 -12.62 1.56
N THR A 9 13.35 -13.04 0.75
CA THR A 9 14.52 -12.23 0.38
C THR A 9 14.52 -11.89 -1.12
N GLY A 10 13.30 -11.72 -1.67
CA GLY A 10 13.06 -11.32 -3.05
C GLY A 10 13.30 -9.83 -3.32
N ASN A 11 12.70 -9.34 -4.42
CA ASN A 11 12.94 -7.99 -4.94
C ASN A 11 12.55 -6.84 -3.99
N ILE A 12 11.58 -7.05 -3.09
CA ILE A 12 11.13 -6.01 -2.16
C ILE A 12 11.95 -5.97 -0.86
N ALA A 13 12.53 -7.10 -0.46
CA ALA A 13 13.25 -7.21 0.80
C ALA A 13 14.41 -6.21 0.96
N PRO A 14 15.16 -5.82 -0.10
CA PRO A 14 16.14 -4.73 -0.01
C PRO A 14 15.58 -3.43 0.58
N SER A 15 14.37 -3.03 0.21
CA SER A 15 13.73 -1.81 0.75
C SER A 15 13.47 -1.91 2.26
N HIS A 16 13.13 -3.11 2.75
CA HIS A 16 13.00 -3.35 4.19
C HIS A 16 14.35 -3.35 4.91
N VAL A 17 15.36 -4.03 4.34
CA VAL A 17 16.70 -4.07 4.91
C VAL A 17 17.28 -2.65 5.01
N GLU A 18 17.24 -1.89 3.92
CA GLU A 18 17.77 -0.52 3.87
C GLU A 18 17.02 0.42 4.82
N GLY A 19 15.68 0.29 4.87
CA GLY A 19 14.84 1.03 5.82
C GLY A 19 15.21 0.72 7.28
N LEU A 20 15.36 -0.55 7.64
CA LEU A 20 15.75 -0.97 9.00
C LEU A 20 17.17 -0.55 9.36
N LEU A 21 18.12 -0.63 8.43
CA LEU A 21 19.51 -0.19 8.64
C LEU A 21 19.65 1.32 8.84
N THR A 22 18.62 2.11 8.51
CA THR A 22 18.57 3.54 8.83
C THR A 22 18.47 3.80 10.34
N PHE A 23 17.99 2.80 11.12
CA PHE A 23 17.71 2.93 12.56
C PHE A 23 18.51 1.95 13.43
N PRO A 24 19.85 1.93 13.35
CA PRO A 24 20.69 0.92 14.03
C PRO A 24 20.59 0.96 15.56
N GLU A 25 20.19 2.11 16.14
CA GLU A 25 20.01 2.26 17.59
C GLU A 25 18.63 1.74 18.07
N ARG A 26 17.70 1.49 17.15
CA ARG A 26 16.32 1.10 17.47
C ARG A 26 16.03 -0.35 17.15
N CYS A 27 16.66 -0.90 16.10
CA CYS A 27 16.43 -2.26 15.66
C CYS A 27 17.68 -2.94 15.10
N LYS A 28 17.68 -4.28 15.12
CA LYS A 28 18.71 -5.13 14.54
C LYS A 28 18.06 -6.27 13.76
N ILE A 29 18.52 -6.54 12.54
CA ILE A 29 18.12 -7.73 11.78
C ILE A 29 18.88 -8.94 12.35
N VAL A 30 18.15 -9.89 12.92
CA VAL A 30 18.70 -11.09 13.60
C VAL A 30 18.47 -12.38 12.84
N ALA A 31 17.50 -12.39 11.88
CA ALA A 31 17.22 -13.56 11.06
C ALA A 31 16.75 -13.16 9.66
N LEU A 32 17.15 -13.95 8.67
CA LEU A 32 16.63 -13.94 7.30
C LEU A 32 16.13 -15.35 6.98
N CYS A 33 14.98 -15.42 6.32
CA CYS A 33 14.38 -16.68 5.91
C CYS A 33 13.93 -16.62 4.45
N ASP A 34 14.28 -17.62 3.66
CA ASP A 34 13.77 -17.81 2.29
C ASP A 34 13.77 -19.31 1.96
N ILE A 35 12.78 -19.79 1.22
CA ILE A 35 12.75 -21.18 0.74
C ILE A 35 13.95 -21.52 -0.16
N TYR A 36 14.63 -20.49 -0.67
CA TYR A 36 15.91 -20.56 -1.36
C TYR A 36 16.99 -19.91 -0.46
N PRO A 37 17.57 -20.67 0.50
CA PRO A 37 18.46 -20.10 1.53
C PRO A 37 19.70 -19.42 0.96
N GLU A 38 20.10 -19.74 -0.27
CA GLU A 38 21.17 -19.04 -0.99
C GLU A 38 20.83 -17.56 -1.26
N LYS A 39 19.55 -17.21 -1.45
CA LYS A 39 19.12 -15.82 -1.61
C LYS A 39 19.23 -15.05 -0.30
N ALA A 40 18.82 -15.66 0.81
CA ALA A 40 18.95 -15.10 2.14
C ALA A 40 20.44 -14.93 2.52
N GLN A 41 21.26 -15.90 2.18
CA GLN A 41 22.72 -15.83 2.40
C GLN A 41 23.36 -14.70 1.57
N ALA A 42 23.00 -14.58 0.29
CA ALA A 42 23.49 -13.50 -0.57
C ALA A 42 23.06 -12.11 -0.04
N MET A 43 21.83 -11.97 0.48
CA MET A 43 21.38 -10.74 1.11
C MET A 43 22.14 -10.42 2.39
N LYS A 44 22.37 -11.42 3.25
CA LYS A 44 23.22 -11.29 4.45
C LYS A 44 24.63 -10.77 4.10
N GLU A 45 25.24 -11.32 3.08
CA GLU A 45 26.58 -10.92 2.62
C GLU A 45 26.58 -9.51 2.03
N LYS A 46 25.60 -9.22 1.16
CA LYS A 46 25.45 -7.90 0.49
C LYS A 46 25.36 -6.75 1.50
N TYR A 47 24.59 -6.95 2.55
CA TYR A 47 24.34 -5.90 3.56
C TYR A 47 25.19 -6.06 4.84
N HIS A 48 26.13 -7.02 4.86
CA HIS A 48 27.02 -7.32 6.01
C HIS A 48 26.26 -7.56 7.31
N LEU A 49 25.14 -8.31 7.25
CA LEU A 49 24.28 -8.54 8.39
C LEU A 49 24.85 -9.62 9.32
N ASP A 50 24.85 -9.33 10.62
CA ASP A 50 25.13 -10.32 11.66
C ASP A 50 23.82 -11.01 12.08
N CYS A 51 23.35 -11.96 11.26
CA CYS A 51 22.07 -12.64 11.44
C CYS A 51 22.16 -14.14 11.10
N GLN A 52 21.19 -14.92 11.55
CA GLN A 52 21.03 -16.30 11.14
C GLN A 52 20.23 -16.40 9.85
N VAL A 53 20.44 -17.48 9.08
CA VAL A 53 19.73 -17.76 7.84
C VAL A 53 18.94 -19.05 7.99
N PHE A 54 17.69 -19.05 7.52
CA PHE A 54 16.74 -20.16 7.60
C PHE A 54 16.12 -20.44 6.24
N ASP A 55 15.74 -21.70 6.02
CA ASP A 55 15.03 -22.20 4.84
C ASP A 55 13.51 -22.31 5.05
N ASP A 56 13.07 -22.15 6.31
CA ASP A 56 11.68 -22.32 6.72
C ASP A 56 11.36 -21.39 7.90
N HIS A 57 10.23 -20.65 7.80
CA HIS A 57 9.84 -19.66 8.81
C HIS A 57 9.44 -20.29 10.15
N GLN A 58 8.88 -21.49 10.16
CA GLN A 58 8.52 -22.18 11.42
C GLN A 58 9.78 -22.67 12.14
N LYS A 59 10.77 -23.18 11.40
CA LYS A 59 12.10 -23.48 11.98
C LYS A 59 12.75 -22.23 12.55
N MET A 60 12.66 -21.09 11.84
CA MET A 60 13.17 -19.81 12.32
C MET A 60 12.49 -19.40 13.63
N LEU A 61 11.18 -19.48 13.70
CA LEU A 61 10.40 -19.12 14.90
C LEU A 61 10.72 -20.05 16.08
N ALA A 62 11.01 -21.33 15.82
CA ALA A 62 11.35 -22.35 16.82
C ALA A 62 12.83 -22.35 17.24
N ALA A 63 13.71 -21.65 16.53
CA ALA A 63 15.18 -21.73 16.73
C ALA A 63 15.71 -21.01 17.99
N GLY A 64 14.85 -20.37 18.77
CA GLY A 64 15.26 -19.63 19.97
C GLY A 64 15.97 -18.31 19.69
N VAL A 65 15.97 -17.85 18.45
CA VAL A 65 16.46 -16.51 18.09
C VAL A 65 15.51 -15.47 18.72
N PRO A 66 16.03 -14.44 19.41
CA PRO A 66 15.20 -13.41 20.00
C PRO A 66 14.62 -12.53 18.87
N ILE A 67 13.41 -12.81 18.44
CA ILE A 67 12.68 -12.05 17.41
C ILE A 67 11.54 -11.29 18.09
N ASP A 68 11.44 -9.99 17.83
CA ASP A 68 10.34 -9.13 18.30
C ASP A 68 9.35 -8.81 17.17
N VAL A 69 9.85 -8.66 15.93
CA VAL A 69 9.05 -8.32 14.75
C VAL A 69 9.44 -9.20 13.57
N VAL A 70 8.46 -9.66 12.80
CA VAL A 70 8.66 -10.38 11.54
C VAL A 70 8.17 -9.52 10.39
N HIS A 71 9.05 -9.21 9.43
CA HIS A 71 8.69 -8.61 8.15
C HIS A 71 8.41 -9.71 7.14
N VAL A 72 7.19 -9.75 6.61
CA VAL A 72 6.75 -10.74 5.60
C VAL A 72 6.85 -10.12 4.23
N CYS A 73 7.85 -10.55 3.45
CA CYS A 73 8.22 -10.01 2.14
C CYS A 73 8.12 -11.07 1.03
N THR A 74 7.31 -12.06 1.23
CA THR A 74 7.10 -13.20 0.32
C THR A 74 6.06 -12.88 -0.76
N PRO A 75 5.75 -13.78 -1.71
CA PRO A 75 4.60 -13.64 -2.59
C PRO A 75 3.26 -13.63 -1.83
N PRO A 76 2.23 -12.92 -2.34
CA PRO A 76 0.97 -12.67 -1.62
C PRO A 76 0.26 -13.90 -1.04
N TYR A 77 0.27 -15.02 -1.75
CA TYR A 77 -0.43 -16.26 -1.31
C TYR A 77 0.13 -16.89 -0.03
N THR A 78 1.31 -16.47 0.42
CA THR A 78 1.93 -16.96 1.66
C THR A 78 1.86 -15.94 2.80
N HIS A 79 1.40 -14.71 2.55
CA HIS A 79 1.38 -13.65 3.55
C HIS A 79 0.59 -14.04 4.79
N ALA A 80 -0.63 -14.53 4.61
CA ALA A 80 -1.52 -14.86 5.72
C ALA A 80 -0.94 -15.98 6.59
N GLU A 81 -0.48 -17.07 5.99
CA GLU A 81 0.10 -18.19 6.72
C GLU A 81 1.30 -17.76 7.57
N ILE A 82 2.26 -17.06 6.97
CA ILE A 82 3.49 -16.65 7.64
C ILE A 82 3.20 -15.61 8.74
N ALA A 83 2.31 -14.65 8.46
CA ALA A 83 1.92 -13.63 9.43
C ALA A 83 1.19 -14.26 10.63
N ILE A 84 0.25 -15.18 10.40
CA ILE A 84 -0.49 -15.88 11.46
C ILE A 84 0.46 -16.72 12.32
N HIS A 85 1.33 -17.54 11.72
CA HIS A 85 2.32 -18.32 12.47
C HIS A 85 3.26 -17.43 13.30
N SER A 86 3.65 -16.28 12.76
CA SER A 86 4.50 -15.32 13.50
C SER A 86 3.74 -14.71 14.69
N MET A 87 2.49 -14.30 14.50
CA MET A 87 1.67 -13.76 15.57
C MET A 87 1.33 -14.83 16.62
N ASP A 88 1.07 -16.08 16.22
CA ASP A 88 0.84 -17.19 17.14
C ASP A 88 2.09 -17.57 17.96
N ALA A 89 3.29 -17.23 17.44
CA ALA A 89 4.54 -17.27 18.18
C ALA A 89 4.80 -16.00 19.04
N GLY A 90 3.79 -15.11 19.18
CA GLY A 90 3.89 -13.90 19.99
C GLY A 90 4.74 -12.79 19.36
N LYS A 91 4.88 -12.77 18.02
CA LYS A 91 5.70 -11.76 17.33
C LYS A 91 4.80 -10.70 16.69
N ASN A 92 5.25 -9.44 16.75
CA ASN A 92 4.65 -8.38 15.94
C ASN A 92 4.97 -8.63 14.46
N VAL A 93 4.15 -8.10 13.55
CA VAL A 93 4.27 -8.39 12.12
C VAL A 93 4.15 -7.12 11.29
N VAL A 94 4.99 -7.00 10.28
CA VAL A 94 4.81 -6.08 9.15
C VAL A 94 4.66 -6.94 7.90
N VAL A 95 3.51 -6.84 7.22
CA VAL A 95 3.24 -7.62 6.01
C VAL A 95 3.27 -6.73 4.78
N GLU A 96 3.92 -7.22 3.73
CA GLU A 96 3.92 -6.55 2.43
C GLU A 96 2.51 -6.51 1.80
N LYS A 97 2.36 -5.58 0.87
CA LYS A 97 1.14 -5.46 0.07
C LYS A 97 1.14 -6.46 -1.11
N PRO A 98 -0.02 -6.91 -1.55
CA PRO A 98 -1.32 -6.78 -0.86
C PRO A 98 -1.31 -7.57 0.45
N MET A 99 -2.07 -7.12 1.47
CA MET A 99 -2.09 -7.76 2.79
C MET A 99 -2.31 -9.28 2.70
N ALA A 100 -3.23 -9.69 1.85
CA ALA A 100 -3.56 -11.08 1.55
C ALA A 100 -4.23 -11.18 0.18
N THR A 101 -4.49 -12.39 -0.30
CA THR A 101 -5.15 -12.62 -1.60
C THR A 101 -6.67 -12.52 -1.54
N CYS A 102 -7.27 -12.62 -0.34
CA CYS A 102 -8.70 -12.53 -0.14
C CYS A 102 -9.09 -12.01 1.25
N LEU A 103 -10.38 -11.62 1.40
CA LEU A 103 -10.92 -11.09 2.67
C LEU A 103 -10.87 -12.11 3.81
N LYS A 104 -11.08 -13.40 3.53
CA LYS A 104 -11.03 -14.45 4.54
C LYS A 104 -9.66 -14.47 5.22
N GLU A 105 -8.60 -14.46 4.43
CA GLU A 105 -7.23 -14.41 4.95
C GLU A 105 -6.97 -13.14 5.77
N CYS A 106 -7.44 -11.99 5.31
CA CYS A 106 -7.34 -10.74 6.08
C CYS A 106 -8.03 -10.86 7.45
N ASP A 107 -9.24 -11.43 7.48
CA ASP A 107 -10.00 -11.62 8.71
C ASP A 107 -9.29 -12.60 9.67
N GLU A 108 -8.70 -13.68 9.16
CA GLU A 108 -7.89 -14.63 9.94
C GLU A 108 -6.63 -13.98 10.52
N MET A 109 -5.94 -13.12 9.75
CA MET A 109 -4.80 -12.35 10.22
C MET A 109 -5.18 -11.36 11.33
N LEU A 110 -6.29 -10.63 11.18
CA LEU A 110 -6.80 -9.72 12.21
C LEU A 110 -7.21 -10.47 13.47
N ALA A 111 -7.82 -11.64 13.35
CA ALA A 111 -8.13 -12.49 14.48
C ALA A 111 -6.87 -13.00 15.19
N ALA A 112 -5.79 -13.28 14.45
CA ALA A 112 -4.50 -13.66 15.02
C ALA A 112 -3.84 -12.50 15.78
N GLU A 113 -3.88 -11.28 15.23
CA GLU A 113 -3.41 -10.06 15.90
C GLU A 113 -4.12 -9.86 17.25
N GLU A 114 -5.46 -9.99 17.25
CA GLU A 114 -6.28 -9.76 18.44
C GLU A 114 -6.03 -10.82 19.52
N ARG A 115 -6.08 -12.13 19.17
CA ARG A 115 -5.93 -13.22 20.15
C ARG A 115 -4.54 -13.29 20.79
N ASN A 116 -3.51 -12.83 20.07
CA ASN A 116 -2.13 -12.88 20.57
C ASN A 116 -1.66 -11.54 21.16
N HIS A 117 -2.50 -10.51 21.16
CA HIS A 117 -2.19 -9.17 21.66
C HIS A 117 -0.90 -8.56 21.08
N VAL A 118 -0.64 -8.81 19.83
CA VAL A 118 0.49 -8.27 19.06
C VAL A 118 0.04 -7.16 18.13
N THR A 119 0.98 -6.49 17.47
CA THR A 119 0.70 -5.41 16.52
C THR A 119 1.03 -5.86 15.10
N MET A 120 0.06 -5.72 14.19
CA MET A 120 0.26 -5.94 12.78
C MET A 120 0.15 -4.63 11.98
N GLY A 121 1.20 -4.32 11.21
CA GLY A 121 1.20 -3.29 10.16
C GLY A 121 1.10 -3.93 8.77
N CYS A 122 0.47 -3.23 7.85
CA CYS A 122 0.43 -3.60 6.43
C CYS A 122 1.09 -2.50 5.61
N ILE A 123 1.98 -2.86 4.69
CA ILE A 123 2.69 -1.87 3.88
C ILE A 123 1.74 -1.10 2.97
N ALA A 124 1.75 0.23 3.13
CA ALA A 124 1.12 1.21 2.24
C ALA A 124 2.00 2.47 2.15
N GLN A 125 3.26 2.25 1.79
CA GLN A 125 4.35 3.22 1.84
C GLN A 125 4.09 4.52 1.08
N ASN A 126 3.13 4.54 0.15
CA ASN A 126 2.77 5.78 -0.56
C ASN A 126 2.14 6.84 0.35
N ARG A 127 1.56 6.46 1.50
CA ARG A 127 1.10 7.42 2.51
C ARG A 127 2.27 8.21 3.13
N PHE A 128 3.48 7.65 3.08
CA PHE A 128 4.75 8.27 3.50
C PHE A 128 5.52 8.89 2.34
N ARG A 129 4.85 9.42 1.33
CA ARG A 129 5.44 10.32 0.33
C ARG A 129 4.99 11.74 0.61
N ASP A 130 5.93 12.69 0.64
CA ASP A 130 5.66 14.11 0.89
C ASP A 130 4.48 14.63 0.08
N SER A 131 4.46 14.34 -1.22
CA SER A 131 3.40 14.80 -2.12
C SER A 131 2.03 14.26 -1.74
N ILE A 132 1.93 13.03 -1.28
CA ILE A 132 0.68 12.39 -0.88
C ILE A 132 0.26 12.84 0.52
N TYR A 133 1.20 12.89 1.46
CA TYR A 133 0.98 13.41 2.80
C TYR A 133 0.46 14.87 2.74
N LYS A 134 1.17 15.74 2.05
CA LYS A 134 0.80 17.16 1.91
C LYS A 134 -0.52 17.35 1.15
N LEU A 135 -0.79 16.53 0.12
CA LEU A 135 -2.08 16.55 -0.58
C LEU A 135 -3.23 16.24 0.39
N ARG A 136 -3.08 15.20 1.22
CA ARG A 136 -4.08 14.83 2.22
C ARG A 136 -4.29 15.91 3.27
N GLU A 137 -3.21 16.49 3.80
CA GLU A 137 -3.31 17.57 4.78
C GLU A 137 -3.95 18.83 4.16
N THR A 138 -3.68 19.11 2.88
CA THR A 138 -4.33 20.21 2.14
C THR A 138 -5.82 19.93 1.95
N LEU A 139 -6.21 18.69 1.64
CA LEU A 139 -7.63 18.29 1.59
C LEU A 139 -8.31 18.48 2.96
N ASN A 140 -7.66 17.99 4.03
CA ASN A 140 -8.17 18.06 5.41
C ASN A 140 -8.28 19.50 5.95
N SER A 141 -7.48 20.43 5.43
CA SER A 141 -7.57 21.85 5.80
C SER A 141 -8.94 22.48 5.46
N GLY A 142 -9.68 21.86 4.53
CA GLY A 142 -10.96 22.36 4.05
C GLY A 142 -10.87 23.58 3.13
N LEU A 143 -9.68 24.10 2.82
CA LEU A 143 -9.49 25.28 1.95
C LEU A 143 -10.08 25.04 0.55
N ALA A 144 -9.87 23.86 -0.02
CA ALA A 144 -10.42 23.46 -1.32
C ALA A 144 -11.94 23.17 -1.29
N GLY A 145 -12.55 23.08 -0.10
CA GLY A 145 -13.92 22.58 0.08
C GLY A 145 -13.99 21.05 0.13
N LYS A 146 -15.20 20.50 0.15
CA LYS A 146 -15.42 19.03 0.20
C LYS A 146 -15.00 18.37 -1.11
N LEU A 147 -14.40 17.18 -1.00
CA LEU A 147 -14.11 16.34 -2.17
C LEU A 147 -15.41 15.92 -2.86
N ARG A 148 -15.49 16.12 -4.17
CA ARG A 148 -16.66 15.77 -5.00
C ARG A 148 -16.34 14.72 -6.04
N VAL A 149 -15.17 14.84 -6.72
CA VAL A 149 -14.72 13.85 -7.70
C VAL A 149 -13.25 13.57 -7.46
N ALA A 150 -12.85 12.29 -7.52
CA ALA A 150 -11.45 11.90 -7.55
C ALA A 150 -11.12 11.13 -8.84
N HIS A 151 -9.97 11.43 -9.43
CA HIS A 151 -9.36 10.63 -10.48
C HIS A 151 -8.07 10.02 -9.96
N VAL A 152 -7.99 8.70 -10.03
CA VAL A 152 -6.88 7.93 -9.47
C VAL A 152 -6.32 7.04 -10.57
N ASN A 153 -5.08 7.32 -10.99
CA ASN A 153 -4.41 6.64 -12.06
C ASN A 153 -3.25 5.80 -11.53
N SER A 154 -3.29 4.50 -11.81
CA SER A 154 -2.21 3.54 -11.54
C SER A 154 -1.83 2.90 -12.87
N LEU A 155 -1.15 3.67 -13.73
CA LEU A 155 -0.85 3.31 -15.10
C LEU A 155 0.62 2.89 -15.19
N TRP A 156 0.84 1.60 -15.46
CA TRP A 156 2.15 0.96 -15.56
C TRP A 156 2.29 0.27 -16.90
N TRP A 157 3.51 -0.08 -17.24
CA TRP A 157 3.81 -0.95 -18.37
C TRP A 157 4.58 -2.19 -17.92
N ARG A 158 4.13 -3.36 -18.36
CA ARG A 158 4.83 -4.62 -18.15
C ARG A 158 4.84 -5.39 -19.47
N GLY A 159 6.00 -5.97 -19.78
CA GLY A 159 6.13 -6.87 -20.94
C GLY A 159 5.68 -8.29 -20.57
N HIS A 160 5.47 -9.13 -21.57
CA HIS A 160 5.07 -10.54 -21.41
C HIS A 160 5.92 -11.30 -20.39
N CYS A 161 7.25 -11.11 -20.40
CA CYS A 161 8.17 -11.79 -19.49
C CYS A 161 7.94 -11.48 -18.01
N TYR A 162 7.18 -10.44 -17.68
CA TYR A 162 6.77 -10.14 -16.30
C TYR A 162 5.91 -11.27 -15.72
N TYR A 163 5.15 -11.96 -16.56
CA TYR A 163 4.27 -13.05 -16.20
C TYR A 163 4.89 -14.45 -16.41
N ASP A 164 6.18 -14.55 -16.74
CA ASP A 164 6.88 -15.84 -16.90
C ASP A 164 7.23 -16.53 -15.56
N LEU A 165 7.08 -15.83 -14.43
CA LEU A 165 7.28 -16.41 -13.11
C LEU A 165 6.14 -17.38 -12.78
N TRP A 166 6.46 -18.57 -12.32
CA TRP A 166 5.52 -19.68 -12.08
C TRP A 166 4.32 -19.36 -11.17
N TRP A 167 4.39 -18.31 -10.39
CA TRP A 167 3.32 -17.89 -9.47
C TRP A 167 2.58 -16.64 -9.96
N ARG A 168 3.13 -15.92 -10.94
CA ARG A 168 2.60 -14.64 -11.39
C ARG A 168 1.55 -14.82 -12.48
N GLY A 169 0.55 -13.93 -12.49
CA GLY A 169 -0.53 -13.96 -13.47
C GLY A 169 -1.61 -15.01 -13.21
N LEU A 170 -1.53 -15.73 -12.09
CA LEU A 170 -2.49 -16.79 -11.71
C LEU A 170 -3.39 -16.31 -10.57
N TRP A 171 -4.70 -16.43 -10.72
CA TRP A 171 -5.67 -16.09 -9.67
C TRP A 171 -5.37 -16.78 -8.34
N GLU A 172 -5.02 -18.06 -8.39
CA GLU A 172 -4.71 -18.86 -7.20
C GLU A 172 -3.51 -18.33 -6.40
N LYS A 173 -2.52 -17.75 -7.07
CA LYS A 173 -1.24 -17.35 -6.45
C LYS A 173 -1.16 -15.85 -6.15
N GLU A 174 -1.67 -15.03 -7.04
CA GLU A 174 -1.63 -13.58 -6.86
C GLU A 174 -2.92 -13.00 -6.29
N GLY A 175 -4.07 -13.69 -6.44
CA GLY A 175 -5.38 -13.19 -6.03
C GLY A 175 -5.97 -12.12 -6.96
N GLY A 176 -5.24 -11.72 -8.01
CA GLY A 176 -5.66 -10.73 -9.00
C GLY A 176 -4.49 -10.15 -9.79
N GLY A 177 -4.80 -9.32 -10.78
CA GLY A 177 -3.85 -8.71 -11.70
C GLY A 177 -3.41 -7.30 -11.30
N CYS A 178 -3.47 -6.38 -12.24
CA CYS A 178 -2.98 -5.00 -12.06
C CYS A 178 -3.75 -4.24 -10.97
N THR A 179 -5.01 -4.53 -10.74
CA THR A 179 -5.83 -3.89 -9.70
C THR A 179 -5.31 -4.22 -8.30
N LEU A 180 -5.02 -5.51 -8.04
CA LEU A 180 -4.53 -5.96 -6.74
C LEU A 180 -3.03 -5.68 -6.55
N ASN A 181 -2.21 -5.93 -7.57
CA ASN A 181 -0.75 -5.92 -7.41
C ASN A 181 -0.10 -4.55 -7.64
N HIS A 182 -0.72 -3.69 -8.47
CA HIS A 182 -0.19 -2.37 -8.82
C HIS A 182 -1.06 -1.23 -8.26
N ALA A 183 -2.38 -1.29 -8.48
CA ALA A 183 -3.27 -0.23 -8.03
C ALA A 183 -3.62 -0.29 -6.53
N VAL A 184 -3.24 -1.34 -5.81
CA VAL A 184 -3.43 -1.45 -4.36
C VAL A 184 -2.97 -0.20 -3.61
N HIS A 185 -1.85 0.39 -4.00
CA HIS A 185 -1.34 1.65 -3.41
C HIS A 185 -2.27 2.83 -3.66
N HIS A 186 -2.83 2.93 -4.86
CA HIS A 186 -3.71 4.02 -5.27
C HIS A 186 -5.11 3.85 -4.69
N ILE A 187 -5.58 2.61 -4.57
CA ILE A 187 -6.84 2.26 -3.90
C ILE A 187 -6.73 2.53 -2.39
N ASP A 188 -5.58 2.24 -1.79
CA ASP A 188 -5.29 2.61 -0.41
C ASP A 188 -5.32 4.13 -0.21
N MET A 189 -4.67 4.89 -1.10
CA MET A 189 -4.66 6.36 -1.02
C MET A 189 -6.07 6.95 -1.08
N ILE A 190 -6.94 6.49 -2.00
CA ILE A 190 -8.32 7.03 -2.05
C ILE A 190 -9.14 6.62 -0.83
N ASN A 191 -8.98 5.41 -0.30
CA ASN A 191 -9.58 4.98 0.96
C ASN A 191 -9.15 5.88 2.13
N TRP A 192 -7.86 6.22 2.19
CA TRP A 192 -7.29 7.07 3.22
C TRP A 192 -7.77 8.53 3.11
N MET A 193 -7.90 9.06 1.90
CA MET A 193 -8.39 10.42 1.67
C MET A 193 -9.89 10.57 1.91
N LYS A 194 -10.69 9.56 1.52
CA LYS A 194 -12.14 9.56 1.75
C LYS A 194 -12.53 9.22 3.20
N GLY A 195 -11.74 8.40 3.88
CA GLY A 195 -12.05 7.94 5.22
C GLY A 195 -13.22 6.95 5.31
N GLU A 196 -13.90 6.63 4.21
CA GLU A 196 -15.04 5.70 4.13
C GLU A 196 -14.97 4.83 2.87
N LEU A 197 -15.65 3.68 2.88
CA LEU A 197 -15.82 2.84 1.70
C LEU A 197 -16.98 3.34 0.82
N PRO A 198 -16.93 3.13 -0.51
CA PRO A 198 -18.04 3.48 -1.40
C PRO A 198 -19.25 2.60 -1.13
N GLN A 199 -20.45 3.13 -1.36
CA GLN A 199 -21.70 2.38 -1.28
C GLN A 199 -21.97 1.54 -2.54
N LYS A 200 -21.41 1.97 -3.68
CA LYS A 200 -21.56 1.27 -4.95
C LYS A 200 -20.27 1.31 -5.74
N VAL A 201 -19.95 0.17 -6.36
CA VAL A 201 -18.80 -0.01 -7.26
C VAL A 201 -19.30 -0.50 -8.60
N THR A 202 -18.81 0.07 -9.69
CA THR A 202 -19.04 -0.40 -11.06
C THR A 202 -17.68 -0.51 -11.76
N SER A 203 -17.36 -1.67 -12.33
CA SER A 203 -16.04 -1.94 -12.89
C SER A 203 -16.10 -2.72 -14.18
N ILE A 204 -15.08 -2.49 -15.03
CA ILE A 204 -14.75 -3.31 -16.19
C ILE A 204 -13.34 -3.83 -15.96
N LEU A 205 -13.17 -5.14 -16.09
CA LEU A 205 -11.87 -5.84 -16.00
C LEU A 205 -11.60 -6.48 -17.35
N SER A 206 -10.36 -6.39 -17.81
CA SER A 206 -9.94 -6.99 -19.08
C SER A 206 -8.51 -7.48 -19.02
N ASN A 207 -8.21 -8.55 -19.75
CA ASN A 207 -6.87 -8.90 -20.17
C ASN A 207 -6.77 -8.60 -21.67
N VAL A 208 -6.03 -7.56 -22.04
CA VAL A 208 -6.00 -7.03 -23.42
C VAL A 208 -4.67 -7.31 -24.14
N MET A 209 -3.61 -7.64 -23.40
CA MET A 209 -2.28 -7.83 -23.99
C MET A 209 -1.49 -9.03 -23.45
N HIS A 210 -1.82 -9.58 -22.27
CA HIS A 210 -1.03 -10.64 -21.64
C HIS A 210 -1.74 -12.00 -21.70
N ASP A 211 -1.66 -12.66 -22.88
CA ASP A 211 -2.26 -13.98 -23.11
C ASP A 211 -1.61 -15.11 -22.28
N ASN A 212 -0.47 -14.84 -21.62
CA ASN A 212 0.20 -15.73 -20.68
C ASN A 212 -0.22 -15.47 -19.21
N ALA A 213 -1.27 -14.70 -18.95
CA ALA A 213 -1.81 -14.43 -17.62
C ALA A 213 -3.33 -14.70 -17.58
N GLU A 214 -3.81 -15.26 -16.46
CA GLU A 214 -5.25 -15.47 -16.20
C GLU A 214 -5.93 -14.21 -15.67
N VAL A 215 -5.14 -13.34 -15.02
CA VAL A 215 -5.62 -12.14 -14.33
C VAL A 215 -5.75 -10.96 -15.29
N GLU A 216 -6.46 -9.92 -14.87
CA GLU A 216 -6.62 -8.69 -15.64
C GLU A 216 -5.32 -7.87 -15.70
N ASP A 217 -5.07 -7.26 -16.86
CA ASP A 217 -3.99 -6.30 -17.09
C ASP A 217 -4.49 -4.86 -17.22
N LEU A 218 -5.83 -4.69 -17.19
CA LEU A 218 -6.54 -3.41 -17.27
C LEU A 218 -7.82 -3.45 -16.44
N SER A 219 -8.08 -2.39 -15.65
CA SER A 219 -9.40 -2.18 -15.04
C SER A 219 -9.79 -0.70 -15.02
N PHE A 220 -11.10 -0.45 -15.22
CA PHE A 220 -11.75 0.83 -15.02
C PHE A 220 -12.81 0.68 -13.94
N SER A 221 -12.75 1.49 -12.90
CA SER A 221 -13.68 1.38 -11.78
C SER A 221 -14.24 2.73 -11.40
N THR A 222 -15.56 2.78 -11.12
CA THR A 222 -16.25 3.95 -10.57
C THR A 222 -16.78 3.61 -9.19
N LEU A 223 -16.47 4.48 -8.22
CA LEU A 223 -16.80 4.34 -6.81
C LEU A 223 -17.77 5.46 -6.43
N GLN A 224 -18.95 5.14 -5.92
CA GLN A 224 -19.96 6.11 -5.48
C GLN A 224 -20.08 6.08 -3.95
N TYR A 225 -19.94 7.25 -3.32
CA TYR A 225 -19.97 7.40 -1.87
C TYR A 225 -21.30 7.93 -1.34
N ALA A 226 -21.53 7.77 -0.04
CA ALA A 226 -22.78 8.17 0.63
C ALA A 226 -23.08 9.67 0.51
N ASP A 227 -22.06 10.51 0.49
CA ASP A 227 -22.17 11.97 0.35
C ASP A 227 -22.40 12.44 -1.09
N GLY A 228 -22.60 11.51 -2.03
CA GLY A 228 -22.79 11.76 -3.46
C GLY A 228 -21.50 12.02 -4.24
N SER A 229 -20.33 12.01 -3.59
CA SER A 229 -19.06 12.10 -4.30
C SER A 229 -18.75 10.82 -5.08
N VAL A 230 -17.91 10.93 -6.10
CA VAL A 230 -17.54 9.82 -6.99
C VAL A 230 -16.02 9.77 -7.16
N ALA A 231 -15.45 8.58 -7.18
CA ALA A 231 -14.06 8.38 -7.59
C ALA A 231 -14.00 7.46 -8.81
N GLN A 232 -13.09 7.75 -9.72
CA GLN A 232 -12.66 6.88 -10.80
C GLN A 232 -11.27 6.34 -10.49
N VAL A 233 -11.10 5.02 -10.57
CA VAL A 233 -9.81 4.35 -10.43
C VAL A 233 -9.50 3.62 -11.74
N THR A 234 -8.35 3.93 -12.33
CA THR A 234 -7.83 3.22 -13.50
C THR A 234 -6.57 2.47 -13.09
N ALA A 235 -6.56 1.16 -13.28
CA ALA A 235 -5.39 0.31 -13.11
C ALA A 235 -5.00 -0.31 -14.46
N SER A 236 -3.72 -0.27 -14.79
CA SER A 236 -3.21 -0.81 -16.04
C SER A 236 -1.76 -1.23 -15.90
N VAL A 237 -1.38 -2.30 -16.59
CA VAL A 237 0.02 -2.67 -16.85
C VAL A 237 0.36 -2.71 -18.35
N VAL A 238 -0.53 -2.13 -19.16
CA VAL A 238 -0.38 -2.02 -20.60
C VAL A 238 -0.26 -0.56 -21.09
N HIS A 239 0.01 0.36 -20.18
CA HIS A 239 0.06 1.80 -20.46
C HIS A 239 1.50 2.26 -20.69
N HIS A 240 1.81 2.64 -21.95
CA HIS A 240 3.11 3.22 -22.27
C HIS A 240 3.28 4.58 -21.59
N GLY A 241 4.48 4.84 -21.04
CA GLY A 241 4.84 6.10 -20.40
C GLY A 241 4.69 6.10 -18.87
N GLU A 242 4.02 5.11 -18.29
CA GLU A 242 3.84 4.93 -16.84
C GLU A 242 3.42 6.22 -16.12
N GLU A 243 2.13 6.42 -15.94
CA GLU A 243 1.57 7.60 -15.28
C GLU A 243 0.85 7.20 -13.99
N GLN A 244 1.29 7.77 -12.87
CA GLN A 244 0.60 7.60 -11.59
C GLN A 244 0.21 8.95 -11.02
N GLY A 245 -1.00 9.05 -10.51
CA GLY A 245 -1.47 10.31 -9.95
C GLY A 245 -2.79 10.19 -9.22
N VAL A 246 -3.01 11.18 -8.36
CA VAL A 246 -4.28 11.41 -7.65
C VAL A 246 -4.70 12.84 -7.89
N GLU A 247 -5.85 13.04 -8.52
CA GLU A 247 -6.47 14.33 -8.74
C GLU A 247 -7.78 14.40 -7.95
N LEU A 248 -7.94 15.43 -7.13
CA LEU A 248 -9.08 15.66 -6.26
C LEU A 248 -9.81 16.93 -6.69
N GLN A 249 -10.99 16.78 -7.26
CA GLN A 249 -11.91 17.88 -7.59
C GLN A 249 -12.78 18.15 -6.38
N CYS A 250 -12.50 19.25 -5.70
CA CYS A 250 -13.25 19.71 -4.54
C CYS A 250 -14.25 20.80 -4.93
N GLU A 251 -15.05 21.28 -3.99
CA GLU A 251 -16.10 22.29 -4.26
C GLU A 251 -15.57 23.62 -4.80
N LYS A 252 -14.34 24.00 -4.43
CA LYS A 252 -13.77 25.31 -4.75
C LYS A 252 -12.52 25.22 -5.62
N ALA A 253 -11.80 24.09 -5.57
CA ALA A 253 -10.56 23.94 -6.30
C ALA A 253 -10.27 22.48 -6.61
N LYS A 254 -9.48 22.26 -7.65
CA LYS A 254 -8.75 21.02 -7.91
C LYS A 254 -7.41 21.07 -7.16
N ILE A 255 -7.02 19.96 -6.53
CA ILE A 255 -5.68 19.70 -5.98
C ILE A 255 -5.22 18.31 -6.40
N ALA A 256 -3.93 18.10 -6.63
CA ALA A 256 -3.42 16.83 -7.15
C ALA A 256 -2.01 16.50 -6.64
N ALA A 257 -1.65 15.21 -6.74
CA ALA A 257 -0.29 14.70 -6.64
C ALA A 257 0.08 13.96 -7.95
N PRO A 258 1.17 14.32 -8.67
CA PRO A 258 2.09 15.43 -8.34
C PRO A 258 1.40 16.78 -8.14
N TRP A 259 1.99 17.63 -7.29
CA TRP A 259 1.32 18.87 -6.85
C TRP A 259 0.90 19.76 -8.02
N SER A 260 -0.38 20.01 -8.08
CA SER A 260 -0.97 21.09 -8.87
C SER A 260 -2.27 21.54 -8.20
N CYS A 261 -2.63 22.80 -8.37
CA CYS A 261 -3.93 23.31 -7.95
C CYS A 261 -4.51 24.22 -9.03
N TYR A 262 -5.85 24.26 -9.08
CA TYR A 262 -6.60 25.18 -9.93
C TYR A 262 -7.92 25.49 -9.26
N ALA A 263 -8.23 26.77 -9.07
CA ALA A 263 -9.45 27.21 -8.43
C ALA A 263 -10.32 28.03 -9.39
N SER A 264 -11.65 27.87 -9.25
CA SER A 264 -12.62 28.58 -10.07
C SER A 264 -13.70 29.21 -9.20
N VAL A 265 -14.12 30.37 -9.58
CA VAL A 265 -15.30 31.07 -9.04
C VAL A 265 -16.28 31.43 -10.17
N SER A 266 -17.58 31.39 -9.88
CA SER A 266 -18.60 31.65 -10.89
C SER A 266 -18.66 33.15 -11.28
N LYS A 267 -18.79 33.43 -12.57
CA LYS A 267 -19.31 34.69 -13.09
C LYS A 267 -20.83 34.75 -12.95
N ASP A 268 -21.43 35.94 -13.17
CA ASP A 268 -22.88 36.14 -13.13
C ASP A 268 -23.65 35.23 -14.11
N ASN A 269 -23.01 34.84 -15.23
CA ASN A 269 -23.57 33.94 -16.23
C ASN A 269 -23.26 32.47 -16.02
N GLY A 270 -22.65 32.12 -14.86
CA GLY A 270 -22.30 30.73 -14.51
C GLY A 270 -20.99 30.21 -15.13
N PHE A 271 -20.32 30.97 -16.00
CA PHE A 271 -19.01 30.59 -16.53
C PHE A 271 -17.89 30.80 -15.49
N PRO A 272 -16.78 30.03 -15.56
CA PRO A 272 -15.70 30.14 -14.57
C PRO A 272 -14.86 31.42 -14.77
N ASN A 273 -14.47 32.01 -13.65
CA ASN A 273 -13.28 32.83 -13.51
C ASN A 273 -12.25 32.06 -12.71
N ARG A 274 -10.98 32.24 -13.02
CA ARG A 274 -9.89 31.71 -12.21
C ARG A 274 -9.83 32.45 -10.87
N ASP A 275 -9.72 31.72 -9.75
CA ASP A 275 -9.53 32.25 -8.40
C ASP A 275 -8.07 32.13 -7.98
N GLU A 276 -7.24 33.03 -8.51
CA GLU A 276 -5.79 33.05 -8.21
C GLU A 276 -5.51 33.29 -6.72
N ALA A 277 -6.41 33.97 -6.02
CA ALA A 277 -6.27 34.25 -4.58
C ALA A 277 -6.43 32.94 -3.77
N LEU A 278 -7.37 32.07 -4.15
CA LEU A 278 -7.52 30.76 -3.52
C LEU A 278 -6.36 29.80 -3.90
N GLU A 279 -5.93 29.82 -5.16
CA GLU A 279 -4.76 29.03 -5.59
C GLU A 279 -3.51 29.42 -4.80
N GLY A 280 -3.26 30.71 -4.59
CA GLY A 280 -2.17 31.22 -3.76
C GLY A 280 -2.26 30.67 -2.32
N LYS A 281 -3.43 30.73 -1.69
CA LYS A 281 -3.64 30.21 -0.33
C LYS A 281 -3.42 28.70 -0.24
N LEU A 282 -3.87 27.95 -1.24
CA LEU A 282 -3.66 26.49 -1.30
C LEU A 282 -2.17 26.15 -1.47
N ALA A 283 -1.47 26.86 -2.35
CA ALA A 283 -0.03 26.67 -2.55
C ALA A 283 0.78 27.05 -1.31
N ASP A 284 0.45 28.19 -0.66
CA ASP A 284 1.10 28.62 0.58
C ASP A 284 0.89 27.61 1.69
N PHE A 285 -0.34 27.09 1.86
CA PHE A 285 -0.63 26.04 2.84
C PHE A 285 0.17 24.77 2.55
N TYR A 286 0.12 24.25 1.32
CA TYR A 286 0.85 23.06 0.91
C TYR A 286 2.36 23.20 1.16
N ASN A 287 2.94 24.36 0.81
CA ASN A 287 4.36 24.63 0.98
C ASN A 287 4.76 24.85 2.45
N SER A 288 3.82 25.28 3.31
CA SER A 288 4.06 25.46 4.76
C SER A 288 4.11 24.15 5.53
N LEU A 289 3.58 23.06 4.95
CA LEU A 289 3.60 21.75 5.61
C LEU A 289 5.04 21.20 5.69
N PRO A 290 5.42 20.61 6.82
CA PRO A 290 6.74 20.05 6.98
C PRO A 290 6.98 18.89 6.00
N HIS A 291 8.22 18.68 5.63
CA HIS A 291 8.63 17.46 4.95
C HIS A 291 8.63 16.29 5.92
N LEU A 292 8.29 15.11 5.42
CA LEU A 292 8.46 13.88 6.19
C LEU A 292 9.96 13.64 6.43
N PRO A 293 10.35 13.22 7.63
CA PRO A 293 11.76 12.93 7.91
C PRO A 293 12.32 11.79 7.06
N TYR A 294 11.46 10.85 6.73
CA TYR A 294 11.75 9.72 5.86
C TYR A 294 10.54 9.42 4.97
N GLU A 295 10.80 9.02 3.73
CA GLU A 295 9.76 8.66 2.78
C GLU A 295 9.69 7.15 2.49
N GLY A 296 8.60 6.70 1.90
CA GLY A 296 8.41 5.33 1.44
C GLY A 296 8.48 4.30 2.56
N HIS A 297 9.12 3.18 2.30
CA HIS A 297 9.28 2.09 3.28
C HIS A 297 10.03 2.55 4.54
N THR A 298 11.06 3.39 4.39
CA THR A 298 11.81 3.92 5.54
C THR A 298 10.92 4.74 6.47
N GLY A 299 10.05 5.60 5.91
CA GLY A 299 9.10 6.39 6.71
C GLY A 299 8.05 5.51 7.41
N GLU A 300 7.57 4.48 6.73
CA GLU A 300 6.62 3.54 7.33
C GLU A 300 7.26 2.69 8.42
N ILE A 301 8.49 2.23 8.21
CA ILE A 301 9.27 1.49 9.22
C ILE A 301 9.52 2.38 10.45
N ASP A 302 9.91 3.64 10.27
CA ASP A 302 10.07 4.60 11.36
C ASP A 302 8.79 4.75 12.19
N ASN A 303 7.66 4.90 11.52
CA ASN A 303 6.35 5.00 12.16
C ASN A 303 5.99 3.71 12.92
N TYR A 304 6.27 2.54 12.33
CA TYR A 304 5.97 1.25 12.96
C TYR A 304 6.84 1.01 14.21
N LEU A 305 8.16 1.27 14.12
CA LEU A 305 9.07 1.18 15.26
C LEU A 305 8.64 2.15 16.37
N THR A 306 8.29 3.38 16.03
CA THR A 306 7.79 4.39 16.98
C THR A 306 6.50 3.94 17.66
N ALA A 307 5.58 3.34 16.92
CA ALA A 307 4.34 2.82 17.47
C ALA A 307 4.58 1.71 18.50
N LEU A 308 5.50 0.77 18.23
CA LEU A 308 5.86 -0.28 19.18
C LEU A 308 6.56 0.27 20.43
N GLU A 309 7.50 1.21 20.28
CA GLU A 309 8.24 1.84 21.40
C GLU A 309 7.31 2.63 22.32
N GLN A 310 6.29 3.27 21.77
CA GLN A 310 5.32 4.09 22.51
C GLN A 310 4.05 3.33 22.92
N VAL A 311 3.96 2.04 22.59
CA VAL A 311 2.76 1.20 22.84
C VAL A 311 1.50 1.83 22.22
N GLN A 312 1.65 2.29 20.97
CA GLN A 312 0.57 2.90 20.18
C GLN A 312 0.29 2.07 18.93
N ARG A 313 -0.76 2.42 18.20
CA ARG A 313 -1.01 1.83 16.89
C ARG A 313 -0.21 2.56 15.81
N PRO A 314 0.36 1.83 14.83
CA PRO A 314 0.98 2.46 13.68
C PRO A 314 -0.06 3.20 12.83
N MET A 315 0.38 4.13 11.99
CA MET A 315 -0.49 4.86 11.06
C MET A 315 -1.23 3.91 10.11
N ILE A 316 -0.58 2.83 9.71
CA ILE A 316 -1.14 1.82 8.81
C ILE A 316 -1.24 0.50 9.57
N THR A 317 -2.45 0.07 9.80
CA THR A 317 -2.80 -1.13 10.55
C THR A 317 -3.24 -2.26 9.63
N GLY A 318 -3.35 -3.49 10.13
CA GLY A 318 -4.00 -4.58 9.40
C GLY A 318 -5.43 -4.24 8.97
N LYS A 319 -6.16 -3.41 9.74
CA LYS A 319 -7.51 -2.94 9.35
C LYS A 319 -7.49 -2.06 8.11
N ASP A 320 -6.46 -1.24 7.92
CA ASP A 320 -6.28 -0.44 6.70
C ASP A 320 -6.03 -1.35 5.50
N GLY A 321 -5.12 -2.34 5.65
CA GLY A 321 -4.85 -3.35 4.62
C GLY A 321 -6.12 -4.11 4.23
N ARG A 322 -6.87 -4.62 5.21
CA ARG A 322 -8.14 -5.31 4.98
C ARG A 322 -9.16 -4.43 4.23
N ARG A 323 -9.28 -3.16 4.62
CA ARG A 323 -10.19 -2.21 3.97
C ARG A 323 -9.83 -2.00 2.49
N THR A 324 -8.55 -1.98 2.18
CA THR A 324 -8.07 -1.90 0.80
C THR A 324 -8.41 -3.17 0.01
N ILE A 325 -8.23 -4.36 0.59
CA ILE A 325 -8.64 -5.64 -0.01
C ILE A 325 -10.17 -5.71 -0.18
N GLU A 326 -10.95 -5.16 0.76
CA GLU A 326 -12.41 -5.11 0.65
C GLU A 326 -12.86 -4.32 -0.57
N LEU A 327 -12.28 -3.15 -0.81
CA LEU A 327 -12.60 -2.35 -2.00
C LEU A 327 -12.14 -3.05 -3.28
N ILE A 328 -10.96 -3.65 -3.31
CA ILE A 328 -10.47 -4.43 -4.45
C ILE A 328 -11.39 -5.63 -4.74
N THR A 329 -11.84 -6.33 -3.70
CA THR A 329 -12.81 -7.44 -3.83
C THR A 329 -14.12 -6.96 -4.43
N ALA A 330 -14.61 -5.78 -4.02
CA ALA A 330 -15.81 -5.18 -4.60
C ALA A 330 -15.62 -4.80 -6.08
N ILE A 331 -14.43 -4.31 -6.46
CA ILE A 331 -14.05 -4.04 -7.85
C ILE A 331 -14.10 -5.33 -8.67
N TYR A 332 -13.45 -6.40 -8.22
CA TYR A 332 -13.47 -7.69 -8.91
C TYR A 332 -14.88 -8.27 -9.03
N LYS A 333 -15.64 -8.26 -7.93
CA LYS A 333 -17.02 -8.74 -7.94
C LYS A 333 -17.90 -7.98 -8.93
N SER A 334 -17.75 -6.67 -9.00
CA SER A 334 -18.49 -5.84 -9.96
C SER A 334 -18.09 -6.14 -11.41
N GLY A 335 -16.79 -6.28 -11.70
CA GLY A 335 -16.31 -6.58 -13.05
C GLY A 335 -16.61 -7.99 -13.53
N SER A 336 -16.80 -8.96 -12.63
CA SER A 336 -17.17 -10.34 -12.98
C SER A 336 -18.67 -10.54 -13.16
N LEU A 337 -19.50 -9.61 -12.70
CA LEU A 337 -20.95 -9.66 -12.82
C LEU A 337 -21.48 -8.83 -14.02
N GLY A 338 -20.63 -8.06 -14.68
CA GLY A 338 -20.92 -7.26 -15.89
C GLY A 338 -20.57 -7.97 -17.19
#